data_f47e14f9893093dee24f55d719403b10
#
_entry.id   f47e14f9893093dee24f55d719403b10
#
_cell.length_a   1.000
_cell.length_b   1.000
_cell.length_c   1.000
_cell.angle_alpha   90.00
_cell.angle_beta   90.00
_cell.angle_gamma   90.00
#
_symmetry.space_group_name_H-M   'P 1'
#
loop_
_entity.id
_entity.type
_entity.pdbx_description
1 polymer ?
#
loop_
_entity_poly.entity_id
_entity_poly.type
_entity_poly.pdbx_seq_one_letter_code
_entity_poly.pdbx_strand_id
1 'polypeptide(L)'
;QIAVAESARNVVCSGAKPMAITNCLNYGNPYKPEVYWTFKESLAGMGDACRKLNTPVTGGNVSFYNENPECAIFPTPIIGMLGVIEDVEKHKMSPSFKNEDDIILYVGSPRIGLGGTEYLKVIHGLTTGDAPLLDLDVELKVQQVVLQAITSGLVTAAHDVSDGGLAVCIAEMGIFSLLGAQIDLSVLSGSVHEIWFSEAQSGIVLTCQPNQKEALIKHLVQGGVEVVQIGTVQGDALMFEGVGSVSLDHLHSIYENAIPKVMS
;
A
#
# COMPACT_ATOMS: atom_id res chain seq x y z
N GLN A 1 2.28 12.95 5.69
CA GLN A 1 3.03 12.63 4.46
C GLN A 1 2.64 11.25 3.93
N ILE A 2 2.55 10.24 4.81
CA ILE A 2 2.19 8.85 4.45
C ILE A 2 0.84 8.78 3.76
N ALA A 3 -0.21 9.42 4.30
CA ALA A 3 -1.54 9.40 3.72
C ALA A 3 -1.59 9.93 2.27
N VAL A 4 -0.79 10.96 1.95
CA VAL A 4 -0.67 11.48 0.57
C VAL A 4 0.11 10.51 -0.32
N ALA A 5 1.23 9.97 0.19
CA ALA A 5 2.08 9.05 -0.56
C ALA A 5 1.36 7.75 -0.90
N GLU A 6 0.65 7.19 0.06
CA GLU A 6 -0.14 5.96 -0.10
C GLU A 6 -1.29 6.13 -1.07
N SER A 7 -2.08 7.21 -0.94
CA SER A 7 -3.16 7.47 -1.90
C SER A 7 -2.62 7.67 -3.33
N ALA A 8 -1.44 8.25 -3.50
CA ALA A 8 -0.78 8.34 -4.81
C ALA A 8 -0.30 6.96 -5.31
N ARG A 9 0.24 6.11 -4.42
CA ARG A 9 0.65 4.74 -4.74
C ARG A 9 -0.52 3.89 -5.22
N ASN A 10 -1.67 3.98 -4.54
CA ASN A 10 -2.93 3.32 -4.92
C ASN A 10 -3.38 3.73 -6.34
N VAL A 11 -3.31 5.02 -6.63
CA VAL A 11 -3.61 5.55 -7.96
C VAL A 11 -2.64 5.01 -9.01
N VAL A 12 -1.34 4.97 -8.72
CA VAL A 12 -0.32 4.40 -9.62
C VAL A 12 -0.58 2.91 -9.86
N CYS A 13 -0.90 2.14 -8.82
CA CYS A 13 -1.23 0.71 -8.94
C CYS A 13 -2.49 0.45 -9.76
N SER A 14 -3.36 1.44 -9.95
CA SER A 14 -4.49 1.34 -10.88
C SER A 14 -4.15 1.75 -12.33
N GLY A 15 -2.89 2.10 -12.62
CA GLY A 15 -2.41 2.54 -13.93
C GLY A 15 -2.64 4.02 -14.21
N ALA A 16 -3.00 4.80 -13.19
CA ALA A 16 -3.28 6.22 -13.31
C ALA A 16 -2.10 7.08 -12.84
N LYS A 17 -1.94 8.24 -13.45
CA LYS A 17 -1.04 9.29 -12.99
C LYS A 17 -1.74 10.12 -11.90
N PRO A 18 -1.17 10.24 -10.68
CA PRO A 18 -1.68 11.16 -9.66
C PRO A 18 -1.67 12.61 -10.15
N MET A 19 -2.78 13.33 -9.95
CA MET A 19 -2.96 14.69 -10.48
C MET A 19 -3.26 15.73 -9.43
N ALA A 20 -4.10 15.40 -8.45
CA ALA A 20 -4.56 16.36 -7.44
C ALA A 20 -5.14 15.63 -6.24
N ILE A 21 -5.26 16.32 -5.10
CA ILE A 21 -5.93 15.79 -3.92
C ILE A 21 -7.13 16.64 -3.50
N THR A 22 -8.06 15.99 -2.84
CA THR A 22 -9.00 16.58 -1.89
C THR A 22 -8.73 16.03 -0.50
N ASN A 23 -9.11 16.75 0.56
CA ASN A 23 -8.90 16.27 1.92
C ASN A 23 -10.12 16.45 2.81
N CYS A 24 -10.20 15.66 3.87
CA CYS A 24 -11.12 15.84 4.97
C CYS A 24 -10.32 15.79 6.27
N LEU A 25 -10.21 16.93 6.94
CA LEU A 25 -9.35 17.11 8.10
C LEU A 25 -10.19 17.16 9.37
N ASN A 26 -9.88 16.30 10.35
CA ASN A 26 -10.67 16.16 11.58
C ASN A 26 -9.76 16.29 12.80
N TYR A 27 -10.09 17.25 13.68
CA TYR A 27 -9.30 17.59 14.88
C TYR A 27 -10.22 17.96 16.04
N GLY A 28 -9.68 17.89 17.25
CA GLY A 28 -10.33 18.38 18.46
C GLY A 28 -10.41 19.91 18.52
N ASN A 29 -10.48 20.47 19.72
CA ASN A 29 -10.59 21.91 19.95
C ASN A 29 -9.26 22.63 19.60
N PRO A 30 -9.22 23.51 18.58
CA PRO A 30 -8.01 24.17 18.13
C PRO A 30 -7.47 25.22 19.10
N TYR A 31 -8.23 25.60 20.15
CA TYR A 31 -7.73 26.46 21.22
C TYR A 31 -6.83 25.72 22.22
N LYS A 32 -6.79 24.36 22.18
CA LYS A 32 -5.82 23.56 22.93
C LYS A 32 -4.49 23.57 22.17
N PRO A 33 -3.38 24.02 22.79
CA PRO A 33 -2.08 24.17 22.09
C PRO A 33 -1.59 22.88 21.42
N GLU A 34 -1.78 21.74 22.05
CA GLU A 34 -1.41 20.42 21.53
C GLU A 34 -2.21 20.04 20.27
N VAL A 35 -3.51 20.34 20.26
CA VAL A 35 -4.38 20.07 19.09
C VAL A 35 -3.99 21.00 17.94
N TYR A 36 -3.74 22.29 18.24
CA TYR A 36 -3.29 23.22 17.22
C TYR A 36 -1.92 22.84 16.64
N TRP A 37 -1.01 22.38 17.48
CA TRP A 37 0.29 21.89 17.03
C TRP A 37 0.14 20.69 16.08
N THR A 38 -0.65 19.67 16.44
CA THR A 38 -0.87 18.50 15.57
C THR A 38 -1.52 18.89 14.24
N PHE A 39 -2.47 19.83 14.25
CA PHE A 39 -3.07 20.38 13.04
C PHE A 39 -2.03 21.05 12.14
N LYS A 40 -1.21 21.95 12.69
CA LYS A 40 -0.16 22.66 11.96
C LYS A 40 0.87 21.70 11.35
N GLU A 41 1.34 20.73 12.12
CA GLU A 41 2.34 19.76 11.65
C GLU A 41 1.75 18.79 10.60
N SER A 42 0.48 18.41 10.74
CA SER A 42 -0.21 17.62 9.71
C SER A 42 -0.29 18.38 8.38
N LEU A 43 -0.64 19.67 8.41
CA LEU A 43 -0.68 20.51 7.20
C LEU A 43 0.71 20.67 6.58
N ALA A 44 1.75 20.83 7.39
CA ALA A 44 3.13 20.94 6.91
C ALA A 44 3.54 19.65 6.18
N GLY A 45 3.33 18.48 6.83
CA GLY A 45 3.64 17.19 6.25
C GLY A 45 2.84 16.89 4.96
N MET A 46 1.54 17.19 4.94
CA MET A 46 0.71 17.07 3.73
C MET A 46 1.23 17.97 2.61
N GLY A 47 1.56 19.23 2.93
CA GLY A 47 2.09 20.19 1.96
C GLY A 47 3.42 19.75 1.36
N ASP A 48 4.31 19.14 2.16
CA ASP A 48 5.59 18.61 1.68
C ASP A 48 5.38 17.47 0.69
N ALA A 49 4.52 16.51 1.02
CA ALA A 49 4.20 15.40 0.14
C ALA A 49 3.51 15.88 -1.15
N CYS A 50 2.54 16.80 -1.05
CA CYS A 50 1.86 17.37 -2.23
C CYS A 50 2.83 18.09 -3.16
N ARG A 51 3.75 18.88 -2.62
CA ARG A 51 4.79 19.55 -3.43
C ARG A 51 5.71 18.55 -4.10
N LYS A 52 6.14 17.53 -3.36
CA LYS A 52 7.04 16.50 -3.89
C LYS A 52 6.40 15.68 -5.01
N LEU A 53 5.15 15.26 -4.81
CA LEU A 53 4.41 14.43 -5.77
C LEU A 53 3.72 15.27 -6.87
N ASN A 54 3.80 16.61 -6.79
CA ASN A 54 3.13 17.53 -7.70
C ASN A 54 1.61 17.30 -7.79
N THR A 55 0.98 17.10 -6.63
CA THR A 55 -0.46 16.85 -6.49
C THR A 55 -1.12 17.96 -5.66
N PRO A 56 -1.50 19.10 -6.29
CA PRO A 56 -2.07 20.23 -5.55
C PRO A 56 -3.39 19.85 -4.87
N VAL A 57 -3.66 20.53 -3.75
CA VAL A 57 -4.97 20.45 -3.06
C VAL A 57 -5.99 21.28 -3.84
N THR A 58 -7.04 20.64 -4.36
CA THR A 58 -8.09 21.31 -5.14
C THR A 58 -9.34 21.63 -4.34
N GLY A 59 -9.48 21.04 -3.16
CA GLY A 59 -10.63 21.25 -2.27
C GLY A 59 -10.51 20.39 -1.03
N GLY A 60 -11.52 20.49 -0.17
CA GLY A 60 -11.59 19.72 1.07
C GLY A 60 -12.36 20.45 2.15
N ASN A 61 -12.32 19.91 3.36
CA ASN A 61 -12.89 20.54 4.54
C ASN A 61 -12.01 20.33 5.76
N VAL A 62 -12.23 21.17 6.76
CA VAL A 62 -11.70 20.96 8.11
C VAL A 62 -12.86 20.97 9.11
N SER A 63 -12.85 19.99 10.00
CA SER A 63 -13.78 19.86 11.12
C SER A 63 -13.00 19.94 12.43
N PHE A 64 -13.38 20.87 13.30
CA PHE A 64 -12.81 21.06 14.63
C PHE A 64 -13.83 20.67 15.71
N TYR A 65 -13.38 20.66 16.96
CA TYR A 65 -14.18 20.29 18.14
C TYR A 65 -14.72 18.85 18.12
N ASN A 66 -14.03 17.96 17.40
CA ASN A 66 -14.35 16.54 17.45
C ASN A 66 -13.77 15.93 18.73
N GLU A 67 -14.48 16.11 19.80
CA GLU A 67 -14.07 15.66 21.14
C GLU A 67 -15.27 15.45 22.06
N ASN A 68 -15.08 14.64 23.08
CA ASN A 68 -15.97 14.49 24.22
C ASN A 68 -15.31 15.10 25.47
N PRO A 69 -15.95 15.09 26.66
CA PRO A 69 -15.35 15.61 27.87
C PRO A 69 -14.03 14.94 28.30
N GLU A 70 -13.77 13.72 27.86
CA GLU A 70 -12.63 12.91 28.28
C GLU A 70 -11.43 13.06 27.33
N CYS A 71 -11.67 13.06 26.02
CA CYS A 71 -10.60 13.11 25.02
C CYS A 71 -11.03 13.74 23.70
N ALA A 72 -10.05 14.30 22.99
CA ALA A 72 -10.17 14.65 21.57
C ALA A 72 -9.93 13.39 20.72
N ILE A 73 -10.49 13.38 19.49
CA ILE A 73 -10.11 12.37 18.50
C ILE A 73 -8.62 12.50 18.17
N PHE A 74 -8.02 11.42 17.69
CA PHE A 74 -6.69 11.50 17.09
C PHE A 74 -6.71 12.42 15.87
N PRO A 75 -5.60 13.13 15.57
CA PRO A 75 -5.47 13.92 14.36
C PRO A 75 -5.70 13.03 13.13
N THR A 76 -6.77 13.30 12.37
CA THR A 76 -7.20 12.39 11.30
C THR A 76 -7.35 13.14 9.97
N PRO A 77 -6.25 13.35 9.24
CA PRO A 77 -6.31 13.79 7.85
C PRO A 77 -6.67 12.60 6.94
N ILE A 78 -7.76 12.73 6.19
CA ILE A 78 -8.18 11.79 5.17
C ILE A 78 -7.87 12.39 3.80
N ILE A 79 -7.23 11.63 2.92
CA ILE A 79 -6.81 12.08 1.58
C ILE A 79 -7.58 11.32 0.51
N GLY A 80 -8.22 12.07 -0.39
CA GLY A 80 -8.72 11.55 -1.65
C GLY A 80 -7.79 11.98 -2.79
N MET A 81 -7.27 11.03 -3.57
CA MET A 81 -6.38 11.30 -4.69
C MET A 81 -7.12 11.12 -6.02
N LEU A 82 -7.03 12.11 -6.88
CA LEU A 82 -7.50 12.03 -8.26
C LEU A 82 -6.34 11.60 -9.16
N GLY A 83 -6.58 10.57 -9.98
CA GLY A 83 -5.66 10.13 -11.01
C GLY A 83 -6.29 10.14 -12.40
N VAL A 84 -5.46 10.15 -13.42
CA VAL A 84 -5.87 10.07 -14.83
C VAL A 84 -5.18 8.90 -15.51
N ILE A 85 -5.96 8.00 -16.12
CA ILE A 85 -5.46 6.96 -17.02
C ILE A 85 -5.58 7.50 -18.45
N GLU A 86 -4.45 7.63 -19.17
CA GLU A 86 -4.43 8.21 -20.52
C GLU A 86 -5.10 7.31 -21.56
N ASP A 87 -4.91 5.99 -21.45
CA ASP A 87 -5.54 4.98 -22.33
C ASP A 87 -6.10 3.86 -21.43
N VAL A 88 -7.38 3.95 -21.10
CA VAL A 88 -8.02 3.02 -20.16
C VAL A 88 -8.01 1.57 -20.65
N GLU A 89 -8.06 1.35 -21.96
CA GLU A 89 -8.07 0.00 -22.53
C GLU A 89 -6.72 -0.71 -22.35
N LYS A 90 -5.62 0.05 -22.35
CA LYS A 90 -4.26 -0.50 -22.26
C LYS A 90 -3.65 -0.41 -20.86
N HIS A 91 -3.98 0.66 -20.12
CA HIS A 91 -3.23 1.03 -18.94
C HIS A 91 -3.98 0.77 -17.63
N LYS A 92 -5.31 0.46 -17.69
CA LYS A 92 -6.04 0.10 -16.47
C LYS A 92 -5.40 -1.13 -15.81
N MET A 93 -5.18 -1.03 -14.52
CA MET A 93 -4.57 -2.09 -13.73
C MET A 93 -5.48 -2.45 -12.55
N SER A 94 -5.38 -3.67 -12.06
CA SER A 94 -6.07 -4.11 -10.86
C SER A 94 -5.13 -4.89 -9.95
N PRO A 95 -5.43 -5.00 -8.67
CA PRO A 95 -4.59 -5.74 -7.72
C PRO A 95 -4.66 -7.27 -7.90
N SER A 96 -5.72 -7.80 -8.55
CA SER A 96 -5.94 -9.24 -8.66
C SER A 96 -4.89 -9.94 -9.51
N PHE A 97 -4.39 -11.09 -9.10
CA PHE A 97 -3.63 -11.99 -9.98
C PHE A 97 -4.39 -12.27 -11.28
N LYS A 98 -3.69 -12.46 -12.40
CA LYS A 98 -4.34 -12.60 -13.72
C LYS A 98 -4.17 -13.98 -14.33
N ASN A 99 -2.97 -14.52 -14.28
CA ASN A 99 -2.67 -15.76 -14.99
C ASN A 99 -1.87 -16.71 -14.09
N GLU A 100 -2.11 -17.99 -14.23
CA GLU A 100 -1.18 -19.02 -13.75
C GLU A 100 0.21 -18.73 -14.31
N ASP A 101 1.23 -19.10 -13.56
CA ASP A 101 2.66 -18.91 -13.86
C ASP A 101 3.15 -17.46 -13.90
N ASP A 102 2.30 -16.43 -13.69
CA ASP A 102 2.77 -15.06 -13.54
C ASP A 102 3.81 -14.96 -12.42
N ILE A 103 4.90 -14.28 -12.69
CA ILE A 103 5.98 -14.05 -11.72
C ILE A 103 5.57 -12.94 -10.75
N ILE A 104 5.78 -13.13 -9.46
CA ILE A 104 5.47 -12.16 -8.41
C ILE A 104 6.77 -11.48 -7.98
N LEU A 105 6.80 -10.16 -8.10
CA LEU A 105 7.93 -9.29 -7.74
C LEU A 105 7.54 -8.35 -6.60
N TYR A 106 8.38 -8.24 -5.58
CA TYR A 106 8.34 -7.13 -4.63
C TYR A 106 9.25 -6.02 -5.12
N VAL A 107 8.73 -4.79 -5.13
CA VAL A 107 9.38 -3.58 -5.64
C VAL A 107 9.42 -2.54 -4.53
N GLY A 108 10.56 -1.89 -4.36
CA GLY A 108 10.82 -0.92 -3.30
C GLY A 108 11.81 -1.43 -2.27
N SER A 109 12.31 -0.52 -1.43
CA SER A 109 13.27 -0.88 -0.38
C SER A 109 12.56 -1.54 0.80
N PRO A 110 12.91 -2.76 1.19
CA PRO A 110 12.30 -3.44 2.34
C PRO A 110 12.83 -2.82 3.64
N ARG A 111 12.30 -1.65 4.01
CA ARG A 111 12.51 -1.11 5.36
C ARG A 111 11.57 -1.84 6.29
N ILE A 112 12.11 -2.59 7.23
CA ILE A 112 11.35 -3.41 8.17
C ILE A 112 11.14 -2.68 9.50
N GLY A 113 9.99 -2.92 10.11
CA GLY A 113 9.63 -2.41 11.42
C GLY A 113 8.15 -2.65 11.70
N LEU A 114 7.79 -2.89 12.94
CA LEU A 114 6.40 -3.19 13.35
C LEU A 114 5.73 -2.02 14.08
N GLY A 115 6.42 -0.89 14.27
CA GLY A 115 5.86 0.26 14.95
C GLY A 115 4.63 0.82 14.23
N GLY A 116 3.54 1.03 14.96
CA GLY A 116 2.28 1.59 14.44
C GLY A 116 1.46 0.67 13.53
N THR A 117 1.85 -0.60 13.36
CA THR A 117 1.20 -1.53 12.44
C THR A 117 -0.11 -2.12 12.98
N GLU A 118 -1.00 -2.51 12.09
CA GLU A 118 -2.20 -3.31 12.43
C GLU A 118 -1.81 -4.66 13.07
N TYR A 119 -0.64 -5.22 12.72
CA TYR A 119 -0.14 -6.43 13.38
C TYR A 119 0.02 -6.24 14.90
N LEU A 120 0.66 -5.16 15.35
CA LEU A 120 0.80 -4.88 16.78
C LEU A 120 -0.56 -4.65 17.44
N LYS A 121 -1.46 -3.96 16.78
CA LYS A 121 -2.78 -3.64 17.28
C LYS A 121 -3.67 -4.88 17.36
N VAL A 122 -3.77 -5.67 16.31
CA VAL A 122 -4.71 -6.80 16.22
C VAL A 122 -4.20 -8.02 16.98
N ILE A 123 -2.90 -8.33 16.89
CA ILE A 123 -2.33 -9.54 17.50
C ILE A 123 -1.90 -9.31 18.95
N HIS A 124 -1.38 -8.13 19.26
CA HIS A 124 -0.80 -7.84 20.58
C HIS A 124 -1.60 -6.82 21.41
N GLY A 125 -2.63 -6.19 20.85
CA GLY A 125 -3.41 -5.13 21.50
C GLY A 125 -2.60 -3.86 21.79
N LEU A 126 -1.52 -3.64 21.04
CA LEU A 126 -0.58 -2.53 21.24
C LEU A 126 -0.74 -1.46 20.18
N THR A 127 -0.91 -0.21 20.63
CA THR A 127 -0.86 0.99 19.77
C THR A 127 0.38 1.77 20.14
N THR A 128 1.54 1.36 19.64
CA THR A 128 2.85 1.88 20.04
C THR A 128 3.87 1.80 18.91
N GLY A 129 5.01 2.44 19.11
CA GLY A 129 6.10 2.51 18.14
C GLY A 129 6.02 3.76 17.27
N ASP A 130 7.09 4.02 16.54
CA ASP A 130 7.16 5.14 15.60
C ASP A 130 6.38 4.80 14.32
N ALA A 131 5.85 5.84 13.67
CA ALA A 131 5.28 5.70 12.33
C ALA A 131 6.36 5.19 11.35
N PRO A 132 5.99 4.42 10.31
CA PRO A 132 6.93 3.98 9.30
C PRO A 132 7.69 5.16 8.67
N LEU A 133 8.98 4.97 8.41
CA LEU A 133 9.79 5.99 7.75
C LEU A 133 9.38 6.12 6.28
N LEU A 134 9.11 7.36 5.86
CA LEU A 134 8.84 7.71 4.48
C LEU A 134 9.96 8.59 3.92
N ASP A 135 10.53 8.17 2.82
CA ASP A 135 11.43 8.97 1.99
C ASP A 135 10.69 9.37 0.71
N LEU A 136 10.32 10.65 0.61
CA LEU A 136 9.54 11.15 -0.53
C LEU A 136 10.29 11.12 -1.86
N ASP A 137 11.63 11.07 -1.85
CA ASP A 137 12.43 10.90 -3.09
C ASP A 137 12.37 9.46 -3.58
N VAL A 138 12.48 8.50 -2.68
CA VAL A 138 12.30 7.07 -2.98
C VAL A 138 10.87 6.80 -3.43
N GLU A 139 9.89 7.32 -2.70
CA GLU A 139 8.46 7.17 -3.02
C GLU A 139 8.12 7.66 -4.43
N LEU A 140 8.51 8.90 -4.77
CA LEU A 140 8.29 9.47 -6.10
C LEU A 140 8.93 8.63 -7.19
N LYS A 141 10.17 8.16 -6.95
CA LYS A 141 10.91 7.33 -7.90
C LYS A 141 10.18 6.00 -8.15
N VAL A 142 9.79 5.30 -7.08
CA VAL A 142 9.07 4.02 -7.19
C VAL A 142 7.78 4.21 -7.97
N GLN A 143 6.97 5.21 -7.62
CA GLN A 143 5.71 5.50 -8.30
C GLN A 143 5.91 5.78 -9.79
N GLN A 144 6.89 6.60 -10.16
CA GLN A 144 7.16 6.94 -11.57
C GLN A 144 7.61 5.73 -12.38
N VAL A 145 8.52 4.93 -11.84
CA VAL A 145 9.08 3.76 -12.55
C VAL A 145 8.04 2.65 -12.67
N VAL A 146 7.22 2.44 -11.64
CA VAL A 146 6.12 1.46 -11.70
C VAL A 146 5.05 1.90 -12.70
N LEU A 147 4.64 3.17 -12.70
CA LEU A 147 3.67 3.66 -13.69
C LEU A 147 4.18 3.50 -15.12
N GLN A 148 5.47 3.76 -15.36
CA GLN A 148 6.09 3.52 -16.67
C GLN A 148 6.10 2.03 -17.05
N ALA A 149 6.35 1.13 -16.10
CA ALA A 149 6.27 -0.31 -16.35
C ALA A 149 4.85 -0.75 -16.74
N ILE A 150 3.83 -0.23 -16.04
CA ILE A 150 2.42 -0.50 -16.33
C ILE A 150 2.06 0.01 -17.72
N THR A 151 2.37 1.27 -18.02
CA THR A 151 2.02 1.89 -19.34
C THR A 151 2.81 1.29 -20.50
N SER A 152 3.94 0.64 -20.24
CA SER A 152 4.71 -0.13 -21.23
C SER A 152 4.20 -1.56 -21.44
N GLY A 153 3.15 -1.99 -20.72
CA GLY A 153 2.57 -3.33 -20.84
C GLY A 153 3.43 -4.46 -20.27
N LEU A 154 4.33 -4.13 -19.33
CA LEU A 154 5.21 -5.12 -18.68
C LEU A 154 4.58 -5.80 -17.46
N VAL A 155 3.48 -5.25 -16.94
CA VAL A 155 2.84 -5.64 -15.67
C VAL A 155 1.47 -6.23 -15.93
N THR A 156 1.10 -7.30 -15.23
CA THR A 156 -0.21 -7.94 -15.31
C THR A 156 -1.11 -7.57 -14.13
N ALA A 157 -0.55 -7.35 -12.93
CA ALA A 157 -1.24 -6.83 -11.76
C ALA A 157 -0.29 -5.99 -10.90
N ALA A 158 -0.85 -5.05 -10.13
CA ALA A 158 -0.10 -4.20 -9.22
C ALA A 158 -0.92 -3.92 -7.96
N HIS A 159 -0.29 -4.03 -6.79
CA HIS A 159 -0.89 -3.70 -5.49
C HIS A 159 0.16 -3.05 -4.59
N ASP A 160 -0.19 -1.98 -3.89
CA ASP A 160 0.69 -1.38 -2.90
C ASP A 160 0.72 -2.21 -1.61
N VAL A 161 1.82 -2.13 -0.88
CA VAL A 161 1.94 -2.71 0.45
C VAL A 161 1.58 -1.63 1.46
N SER A 162 0.48 -1.83 2.18
CA SER A 162 -0.09 -0.90 3.17
C SER A 162 -0.51 -1.64 4.45
N ASP A 163 -1.72 -1.42 4.95
CA ASP A 163 -2.22 -2.02 6.19
C ASP A 163 -2.09 -3.56 6.18
N GLY A 164 -1.51 -4.11 7.24
CA GLY A 164 -1.25 -5.54 7.37
C GLY A 164 -0.05 -6.08 6.59
N GLY A 165 0.67 -5.20 5.88
CA GLY A 165 1.94 -5.51 5.24
C GLY A 165 1.86 -6.42 4.02
N LEU A 166 2.99 -7.05 3.68
CA LEU A 166 3.14 -7.87 2.48
C LEU A 166 2.22 -9.10 2.46
N ALA A 167 1.98 -9.71 3.63
CA ALA A 167 1.13 -10.90 3.71
C ALA A 167 -0.32 -10.59 3.36
N VAL A 168 -0.85 -9.46 3.84
CA VAL A 168 -2.22 -9.03 3.52
C VAL A 168 -2.31 -8.58 2.06
N CYS A 169 -1.35 -7.82 1.55
CA CYS A 169 -1.27 -7.44 0.14
C CYS A 169 -1.36 -8.66 -0.80
N ILE A 170 -0.56 -9.71 -0.54
CA ILE A 170 -0.60 -10.94 -1.34
C ILE A 170 -1.94 -11.68 -1.18
N ALA A 171 -2.50 -11.69 0.04
CA ALA A 171 -3.79 -12.32 0.30
C ALA A 171 -4.91 -11.64 -0.50
N GLU A 172 -4.96 -10.32 -0.51
CA GLU A 172 -5.94 -9.55 -1.30
C GLU A 172 -5.81 -9.80 -2.80
N MET A 173 -4.57 -9.84 -3.32
CA MET A 173 -4.33 -10.18 -4.73
C MET A 173 -4.90 -11.55 -5.10
N GLY A 174 -4.79 -12.53 -4.22
CA GLY A 174 -5.35 -13.88 -4.40
C GLY A 174 -6.88 -13.93 -4.22
N ILE A 175 -7.41 -13.32 -3.17
CA ILE A 175 -8.85 -13.29 -2.86
C ILE A 175 -9.66 -12.71 -4.02
N PHE A 176 -9.19 -11.62 -4.64
CA PHE A 176 -9.91 -10.95 -5.72
C PHE A 176 -9.89 -11.70 -7.06
N SER A 177 -9.01 -12.69 -7.21
CA SER A 177 -8.90 -13.50 -8.45
C SER A 177 -9.27 -14.96 -8.26
N LEU A 178 -9.23 -15.46 -7.03
CA LEU A 178 -9.28 -16.90 -6.69
C LEU A 178 -8.11 -17.70 -7.30
N LEU A 179 -6.98 -17.02 -7.57
CA LEU A 179 -5.72 -17.63 -7.98
C LEU A 179 -4.75 -17.62 -6.79
N GLY A 180 -4.19 -18.79 -6.48
CA GLY A 180 -3.21 -18.94 -5.42
C GLY A 180 -1.82 -18.48 -5.83
N ALA A 181 -0.87 -18.64 -4.92
CA ALA A 181 0.53 -18.31 -5.17
C ALA A 181 1.47 -19.18 -4.34
N GLN A 182 2.62 -19.48 -4.91
CA GLN A 182 3.76 -20.03 -4.17
C GLN A 182 4.72 -18.88 -3.86
N ILE A 183 4.96 -18.63 -2.57
CA ILE A 183 5.68 -17.46 -2.06
C ILE A 183 6.91 -17.89 -1.28
N ASP A 184 8.06 -17.35 -1.64
CA ASP A 184 9.31 -17.45 -0.91
C ASP A 184 9.73 -16.05 -0.42
N LEU A 185 9.56 -15.79 0.87
CA LEU A 185 9.98 -14.55 1.51
C LEU A 185 11.37 -14.66 2.16
N SER A 186 12.03 -15.81 2.10
CA SER A 186 13.41 -16.01 2.62
C SER A 186 14.44 -15.14 1.89
N VAL A 187 14.11 -14.68 0.69
CA VAL A 187 14.90 -13.74 -0.10
C VAL A 187 14.97 -12.32 0.50
N LEU A 188 14.05 -12.01 1.44
CA LEU A 188 14.02 -10.74 2.16
C LEU A 188 14.74 -10.88 3.51
N SER A 189 15.39 -9.80 3.96
CA SER A 189 16.15 -9.80 5.22
C SER A 189 15.27 -9.24 6.37
N GLY A 190 15.19 -9.96 7.49
CA GLY A 190 14.45 -9.55 8.68
C GLY A 190 13.88 -10.76 9.43
N SER A 191 13.20 -10.53 10.55
CA SER A 191 12.41 -11.57 11.19
C SER A 191 11.16 -11.88 10.37
N VAL A 192 10.62 -13.10 10.49
CA VAL A 192 9.42 -13.54 9.77
C VAL A 192 8.26 -12.54 9.95
N HIS A 193 8.01 -12.10 11.18
CA HIS A 193 6.92 -11.17 11.48
C HIS A 193 7.14 -9.78 10.84
N GLU A 194 8.37 -9.28 10.82
CA GLU A 194 8.69 -8.01 10.19
C GLU A 194 8.55 -8.08 8.66
N ILE A 195 9.03 -9.15 8.04
CA ILE A 195 8.91 -9.33 6.59
C ILE A 195 7.44 -9.39 6.16
N TRP A 196 6.61 -10.08 6.92
CA TRP A 196 5.22 -10.32 6.58
C TRP A 196 4.29 -9.15 6.87
N PHE A 197 4.49 -8.50 8.03
CA PHE A 197 3.52 -7.57 8.60
C PHE A 197 4.07 -6.14 8.76
N SER A 198 5.27 -5.85 8.26
CA SER A 198 5.74 -4.47 8.20
C SER A 198 4.91 -3.66 7.21
N GLU A 199 4.43 -2.50 7.65
CA GLU A 199 3.73 -1.51 6.84
C GLU A 199 4.72 -0.46 6.32
N ALA A 200 5.90 -0.94 5.89
CA ALA A 200 6.95 -0.09 5.35
C ALA A 200 6.48 0.62 4.08
N GLN A 201 6.84 1.89 3.97
CA GLN A 201 6.40 2.73 2.87
C GLN A 201 7.15 2.44 1.56
N SER A 202 6.55 2.82 0.44
CA SER A 202 7.10 2.67 -0.92
C SER A 202 7.21 1.22 -1.43
N GLY A 203 6.53 0.27 -0.77
CA GLY A 203 6.45 -1.12 -1.23
C GLY A 203 5.30 -1.33 -2.23
N ILE A 204 5.56 -2.07 -3.32
CA ILE A 204 4.54 -2.47 -4.31
C ILE A 204 4.80 -3.92 -4.70
N VAL A 205 3.74 -4.71 -4.82
CA VAL A 205 3.78 -6.04 -5.42
C VAL A 205 3.32 -5.93 -6.86
N LEU A 206 4.15 -6.43 -7.79
CA LEU A 206 3.85 -6.50 -9.22
C LEU A 206 3.81 -7.95 -9.67
N THR A 207 2.96 -8.25 -10.65
CA THR A 207 3.07 -9.49 -11.40
C THR A 207 3.37 -9.23 -12.87
N CYS A 208 3.99 -10.20 -13.52
CA CYS A 208 4.24 -10.16 -14.96
C CYS A 208 4.26 -11.57 -15.55
N GLN A 209 4.02 -11.66 -16.84
CA GLN A 209 4.20 -12.92 -17.56
C GLN A 209 5.68 -13.36 -17.50
N PRO A 210 5.97 -14.69 -17.49
CA PRO A 210 7.35 -15.21 -17.42
C PRO A 210 8.28 -14.65 -18.50
N ASN A 211 7.76 -14.47 -19.72
CA ASN A 211 8.52 -13.91 -20.84
C ASN A 211 8.80 -12.39 -20.73
N GLN A 212 8.11 -11.68 -19.85
CA GLN A 212 8.32 -10.24 -19.57
C GLN A 212 9.24 -10.00 -18.36
N LYS A 213 9.54 -11.02 -17.55
CA LYS A 213 10.29 -10.91 -16.29
C LYS A 213 11.60 -10.12 -16.46
N GLU A 214 12.43 -10.53 -17.42
CA GLU A 214 13.76 -9.90 -17.60
C GLU A 214 13.63 -8.44 -18.03
N ALA A 215 12.68 -8.14 -18.92
CA ALA A 215 12.41 -6.78 -19.37
C ALA A 215 11.92 -5.89 -18.23
N LEU A 216 11.00 -6.39 -17.39
CA LEU A 216 10.48 -5.67 -16.23
C LEU A 216 11.57 -5.43 -15.18
N ILE A 217 12.33 -6.45 -14.79
CA ILE A 217 13.43 -6.30 -13.83
C ILE A 217 14.45 -5.28 -14.35
N LYS A 218 14.86 -5.37 -15.62
CA LYS A 218 15.78 -4.42 -16.23
C LYS A 218 15.23 -2.99 -16.17
N HIS A 219 13.94 -2.80 -16.48
CA HIS A 219 13.29 -1.49 -16.42
C HIS A 219 13.33 -0.91 -15.00
N LEU A 220 12.95 -1.70 -13.98
CA LEU A 220 12.93 -1.29 -12.58
C LEU A 220 14.34 -0.93 -12.07
N VAL A 221 15.34 -1.78 -12.34
CA VAL A 221 16.73 -1.55 -11.93
C VAL A 221 17.32 -0.33 -12.63
N GLN A 222 17.07 -0.13 -13.92
CA GLN A 222 17.52 1.06 -14.65
C GLN A 222 16.86 2.34 -14.13
N GLY A 223 15.63 2.25 -13.65
CA GLY A 223 14.94 3.32 -12.93
C GLY A 223 15.47 3.59 -11.51
N GLY A 224 16.44 2.79 -11.04
CA GLY A 224 17.04 2.90 -9.71
C GLY A 224 16.11 2.44 -8.59
N VAL A 225 15.24 1.46 -8.86
CA VAL A 225 14.31 0.85 -7.90
C VAL A 225 14.77 -0.57 -7.59
N GLU A 226 14.77 -0.91 -6.31
CA GLU A 226 15.07 -2.27 -5.86
C GLU A 226 13.91 -3.21 -6.23
N VAL A 227 14.23 -4.41 -6.65
CA VAL A 227 13.25 -5.43 -7.05
C VAL A 227 13.77 -6.82 -6.70
N VAL A 228 12.88 -7.66 -6.18
CA VAL A 228 13.17 -9.05 -5.88
C VAL A 228 11.98 -9.93 -6.28
N GLN A 229 12.24 -11.10 -6.85
CA GLN A 229 11.21 -12.09 -7.07
C GLN A 229 10.89 -12.78 -5.74
N ILE A 230 9.61 -12.79 -5.39
CA ILE A 230 9.10 -13.38 -4.15
C ILE A 230 8.18 -14.59 -4.38
N GLY A 231 7.85 -14.90 -5.64
CA GLY A 231 6.98 -16.06 -5.90
C GLY A 231 6.50 -16.18 -7.33
N THR A 232 5.48 -17.04 -7.47
CA THR A 232 4.79 -17.31 -8.74
C THR A 232 3.31 -17.58 -8.45
N VAL A 233 2.42 -17.11 -9.30
CA VAL A 233 0.98 -17.35 -9.22
C VAL A 233 0.72 -18.82 -9.57
N GLN A 234 0.10 -19.57 -8.65
CA GLN A 234 -0.16 -21.00 -8.86
C GLN A 234 -1.23 -21.55 -7.91
N GLY A 235 -2.16 -22.35 -8.46
CA GLY A 235 -3.13 -23.11 -7.68
C GLY A 235 -4.22 -22.26 -7.03
N ASP A 236 -4.81 -22.80 -5.96
CA ASP A 236 -5.98 -22.25 -5.26
C ASP A 236 -5.71 -21.91 -3.77
N ALA A 237 -4.45 -21.89 -3.38
CA ALA A 237 -4.01 -21.58 -2.02
C ALA A 237 -2.77 -20.68 -2.04
N LEU A 238 -2.58 -19.90 -0.99
CA LEU A 238 -1.32 -19.23 -0.74
C LEU A 238 -0.40 -20.20 0.01
N MET A 239 0.70 -20.54 -0.60
CA MET A 239 1.74 -21.41 -0.05
C MET A 239 2.96 -20.58 0.30
N PHE A 240 3.30 -20.49 1.57
CA PHE A 240 4.48 -19.77 2.04
C PHE A 240 5.57 -20.76 2.39
N GLU A 241 6.67 -20.71 1.68
CA GLU A 241 7.79 -21.65 1.84
C GLU A 241 8.32 -21.65 3.28
N GLY A 242 8.46 -22.84 3.86
CA GLY A 242 8.94 -23.02 5.24
C GLY A 242 7.94 -22.65 6.34
N VAL A 243 6.73 -22.19 6.01
CA VAL A 243 5.74 -21.72 6.99
C VAL A 243 4.43 -22.52 6.92
N GLY A 244 3.85 -22.68 5.74
CA GLY A 244 2.58 -23.39 5.57
C GLY A 244 1.74 -22.84 4.43
N SER A 245 0.46 -23.22 4.42
CA SER A 245 -0.48 -22.77 3.39
C SER A 245 -1.82 -22.37 3.98
N VAL A 246 -2.52 -21.51 3.27
CA VAL A 246 -3.90 -21.10 3.57
C VAL A 246 -4.71 -21.11 2.27
N SER A 247 -5.90 -21.73 2.29
CA SER A 247 -6.77 -21.77 1.11
C SER A 247 -7.40 -20.41 0.83
N LEU A 248 -7.57 -20.08 -0.43
CA LEU A 248 -8.23 -18.83 -0.84
C LEU A 248 -9.71 -18.82 -0.43
N ASP A 249 -10.40 -19.96 -0.48
CA ASP A 249 -11.78 -20.07 0.00
C ASP A 249 -11.92 -19.64 1.46
N HIS A 250 -10.96 -20.03 2.30
CA HIS A 250 -10.96 -19.63 3.71
C HIS A 250 -10.72 -18.14 3.86
N LEU A 251 -9.74 -17.59 3.17
CA LEU A 251 -9.43 -16.15 3.20
C LEU A 251 -10.59 -15.33 2.65
N HIS A 252 -11.16 -15.73 1.52
CA HIS A 252 -12.32 -15.08 0.91
C HIS A 252 -13.53 -15.10 1.87
N SER A 253 -13.79 -16.24 2.52
CA SER A 253 -14.86 -16.34 3.51
C SER A 253 -14.66 -15.41 4.72
N ILE A 254 -13.43 -15.25 5.19
CA ILE A 254 -13.12 -14.30 6.28
C ILE A 254 -13.37 -12.87 5.81
N TYR A 255 -12.88 -12.51 4.64
CA TYR A 255 -12.98 -11.17 4.06
C TYR A 255 -14.45 -10.77 3.84
N GLU A 256 -15.22 -11.58 3.11
CA GLU A 256 -16.62 -11.30 2.77
C GLU A 256 -17.56 -11.28 3.99
N ASN A 257 -17.26 -12.10 5.00
CA ASN A 257 -18.10 -12.19 6.19
C ASN A 257 -17.68 -11.28 7.34
N ALA A 258 -16.62 -10.48 7.19
CA ALA A 258 -16.13 -9.61 8.26
C ALA A 258 -17.20 -8.64 8.76
N ILE A 259 -17.83 -7.87 7.86
CA ILE A 259 -18.91 -6.94 8.20
C ILE A 259 -20.23 -7.65 8.55
N PRO A 260 -20.73 -8.62 7.76
CA PRO A 260 -21.94 -9.35 8.09
C PRO A 260 -21.96 -9.96 9.50
N LYS A 261 -20.81 -10.51 9.95
CA LYS A 261 -20.68 -11.08 11.31
C LYS A 261 -20.82 -10.06 12.43
N VAL A 262 -20.48 -8.82 12.19
CA VAL A 262 -20.60 -7.74 13.19
C VAL A 262 -22.01 -7.13 13.17
N MET A 263 -22.71 -7.24 12.04
CA MET A 263 -24.07 -6.70 11.84
C MET A 263 -25.18 -7.68 12.22
N SER A 264 -24.87 -8.95 12.40
CA SER A 264 -25.80 -10.01 12.86
C SER A 264 -25.76 -10.15 14.38
#